data_8b4e8c8de14edb54f65ab3a39cf81b5c
#
_entry.id   8b4e8c8de14edb54f65ab3a39cf81b5c
#
_cell.length_a   1.000
_cell.length_b   1.000
_cell.length_c   1.000
_cell.angle_alpha   90.00
_cell.angle_beta   90.00
_cell.angle_gamma   90.00
#
_symmetry.space_group_name_H-M   'P 1'
#
loop_
_entity.id
_entity.type
_entity.pdbx_description
1 polymer ?
#
loop_
_entity_poly.entity_id
_entity_poly.type
_entity_poly.pdbx_seq_one_letter_code
_entity_poly.pdbx_strand_id
1 'polypeptide(L)'
;AFVADSIISKIESDLLPKGAETIYTYPLEGLILKLKISLVIAFVCILPYLIRLIYKALKERTEILENVDIKKSTAIKYGIVSAILFTLGVVYGYMIMLPIFMKFLYESAASQGVLPLYTISEFIGFIVLMLTVFGLVFQMPIVMLFLVGNDIVKFETLKYYRRHFYVGFFIVGAAITPPDVFTQAMVALPMIAFFEISLLAIRIIHRKKIKKQ
;
A
#
# COMPACT_ATOMS: atom_id res chain seq x y z
N ALA A 1 -10.08 6.95 -20.87
CA ALA A 1 -11.53 6.82 -20.63
C ALA A 1 -11.95 5.35 -20.63
N PHE A 2 -11.75 4.59 -21.70
CA PHE A 2 -12.22 3.20 -21.86
C PHE A 2 -11.72 2.25 -20.76
N VAL A 3 -10.45 2.31 -20.38
CA VAL A 3 -9.86 1.47 -19.32
C VAL A 3 -10.48 1.76 -17.95
N ALA A 4 -10.75 3.03 -17.65
CA ALA A 4 -11.36 3.41 -16.39
C ALA A 4 -12.81 2.91 -16.26
N ASP A 5 -13.59 2.96 -17.33
CA ASP A 5 -14.97 2.46 -17.34
C ASP A 5 -15.02 0.94 -17.12
N SER A 6 -14.11 0.18 -17.77
CA SER A 6 -14.01 -1.27 -17.58
C SER A 6 -13.56 -1.64 -16.15
N ILE A 7 -12.68 -0.85 -15.54
CA ILE A 7 -12.24 -1.05 -14.16
C ILE A 7 -13.41 -0.76 -13.19
N ILE A 8 -14.14 0.33 -13.37
CA ILE A 8 -15.25 0.71 -12.53
C ILE A 8 -16.34 -0.37 -12.53
N SER A 9 -16.78 -0.81 -13.70
CA SER A 9 -17.84 -1.84 -13.82
C SER A 9 -17.42 -3.17 -13.22
N LYS A 10 -16.15 -3.54 -13.36
CA LYS A 10 -15.63 -4.77 -12.76
C LYS A 10 -15.55 -4.68 -11.23
N ILE A 11 -15.10 -3.57 -10.70
CA ILE A 11 -15.04 -3.32 -9.25
C ILE A 11 -16.44 -3.38 -8.64
N GLU A 12 -17.43 -2.75 -9.27
CA GLU A 12 -18.83 -2.81 -8.79
C GLU A 12 -19.35 -4.25 -8.78
N SER A 13 -19.14 -5.01 -9.87
CA SER A 13 -19.63 -6.39 -9.94
C SER A 13 -18.97 -7.33 -8.93
N ASP A 14 -17.70 -7.11 -8.61
CA ASP A 14 -16.92 -8.02 -7.77
C ASP A 14 -17.00 -7.68 -6.27
N LEU A 15 -17.13 -6.40 -5.92
CA LEU A 15 -16.97 -5.94 -4.54
C LEU A 15 -18.22 -5.31 -3.91
N LEU A 16 -19.25 -5.00 -4.71
CA LEU A 16 -20.50 -4.47 -4.16
C LEU A 16 -21.29 -5.60 -3.47
N PRO A 17 -21.59 -5.50 -2.16
CA PRO A 17 -22.39 -6.51 -1.47
C PRO A 17 -23.79 -6.63 -2.05
N LYS A 18 -24.35 -7.85 -2.05
CA LYS A 18 -25.73 -8.09 -2.51
C LYS A 18 -26.71 -7.29 -1.67
N GLY A 19 -27.47 -6.41 -2.32
CA GLY A 19 -28.45 -5.53 -1.65
C GLY A 19 -27.93 -4.13 -1.33
N ALA A 20 -26.69 -3.79 -1.69
CA ALA A 20 -26.19 -2.42 -1.73
C ALA A 20 -26.33 -1.84 -3.14
N GLU A 21 -26.58 -0.54 -3.22
CA GLU A 21 -26.69 0.18 -4.49
C GLU A 21 -25.69 1.34 -4.52
N THR A 22 -25.17 1.62 -5.71
CA THR A 22 -24.34 2.80 -5.94
C THR A 22 -25.17 3.90 -6.58
N ILE A 23 -24.99 5.13 -6.11
CA ILE A 23 -25.71 6.30 -6.61
C ILE A 23 -24.71 7.37 -7.08
N TYR A 24 -25.10 8.10 -8.11
CA TYR A 24 -24.45 9.36 -8.50
C TYR A 24 -25.08 10.51 -7.73
N THR A 25 -24.26 11.25 -6.99
CA THR A 25 -24.73 12.40 -6.21
C THR A 25 -24.78 13.67 -7.04
N TYR A 26 -23.91 13.78 -8.05
CA TYR A 26 -23.86 14.94 -8.96
C TYR A 26 -23.37 14.56 -10.38
N PRO A 27 -23.76 15.31 -11.42
CA PRO A 27 -23.55 14.93 -12.81
C PRO A 27 -22.08 14.76 -13.23
N LEU A 28 -21.15 15.49 -12.60
CA LEU A 28 -19.72 15.45 -12.92
C LEU A 28 -18.93 14.37 -12.13
N GLU A 29 -19.59 13.64 -11.26
CA GLU A 29 -18.96 12.65 -10.38
C GLU A 29 -18.17 11.59 -11.13
N GLY A 30 -18.74 11.04 -12.21
CA GLY A 30 -18.07 10.05 -13.04
C GLY A 30 -16.80 10.59 -13.73
N LEU A 31 -16.77 11.87 -14.08
CA LEU A 31 -15.59 12.50 -14.68
C LEU A 31 -14.49 12.71 -13.64
N ILE A 32 -14.84 13.19 -12.45
CA ILE A 32 -13.92 13.37 -11.32
C ILE A 32 -13.33 12.02 -10.90
N LEU A 33 -14.15 10.96 -10.88
CA LEU A 33 -13.70 9.61 -10.57
C LEU A 33 -12.65 9.12 -11.58
N LYS A 34 -12.89 9.29 -12.88
CA LYS A 34 -11.91 8.93 -13.92
C LYS A 34 -10.59 9.68 -13.77
N LEU A 35 -10.65 10.97 -13.41
CA LEU A 35 -9.46 11.75 -13.12
C LEU A 35 -8.70 11.24 -11.89
N LYS A 36 -9.38 10.92 -10.79
CA LYS A 36 -8.78 10.35 -9.59
C LYS A 36 -8.07 9.03 -9.89
N ILE A 37 -8.72 8.10 -10.58
CA ILE A 37 -8.15 6.81 -10.97
C ILE A 37 -6.91 7.02 -11.86
N SER A 38 -7.00 7.88 -12.87
CA SER A 38 -5.89 8.17 -13.78
C SER A 38 -4.69 8.76 -13.05
N LEU A 39 -4.93 9.65 -12.08
CA LEU A 39 -3.89 10.27 -11.25
C LEU A 39 -3.19 9.23 -10.37
N VAL A 40 -3.94 8.32 -9.75
CA VAL A 40 -3.36 7.24 -8.93
C VAL A 40 -2.52 6.29 -9.80
N ILE A 41 -3.01 5.88 -10.95
CA ILE A 41 -2.25 5.03 -11.89
C ILE A 41 -0.97 5.73 -12.32
N ALA A 42 -1.04 7.02 -12.68
CA ALA A 42 0.13 7.81 -13.05
C ALA A 42 1.14 7.91 -11.90
N PHE A 43 0.67 8.15 -10.66
CA PHE A 43 1.51 8.19 -9.47
C PHE A 43 2.24 6.87 -9.24
N VAL A 44 1.52 5.74 -9.34
CA VAL A 44 2.10 4.39 -9.21
C VAL A 44 3.15 4.12 -10.31
N CYS A 45 2.87 4.51 -11.55
CA CYS A 45 3.82 4.34 -12.66
C CYS A 45 5.09 5.19 -12.49
N ILE A 46 4.98 6.38 -11.87
CA ILE A 46 6.12 7.28 -11.61
C ILE A 46 6.94 6.84 -10.40
N LEU A 47 6.38 6.06 -9.46
CA LEU A 47 7.06 5.62 -8.24
C LEU A 47 8.48 5.05 -8.48
N PRO A 48 8.72 4.09 -9.39
CA PRO A 48 10.06 3.55 -9.61
C PRO A 48 11.03 4.60 -10.14
N TYR A 49 10.54 5.59 -10.88
CA TYR A 49 11.35 6.72 -11.35
C TYR A 49 11.67 7.68 -10.20
N LEU A 50 10.70 8.02 -9.35
CA LEU A 50 10.88 8.85 -8.16
C LEU A 50 11.89 8.24 -7.19
N ILE A 51 11.79 6.93 -6.92
CA ILE A 51 12.76 6.21 -6.07
C ILE A 51 14.17 6.33 -6.64
N ARG A 52 14.34 6.19 -7.95
CA ARG A 52 15.63 6.36 -8.63
C ARG A 52 16.14 7.80 -8.53
N LEU A 53 15.25 8.79 -8.65
CA LEU A 53 15.60 10.22 -8.57
C LEU A 53 15.99 10.61 -7.14
N ILE A 54 15.24 10.16 -6.14
CA ILE A 54 15.55 10.35 -4.71
C ILE A 54 16.90 9.69 -4.38
N TYR A 55 17.13 8.46 -4.84
CA TYR A 55 18.40 7.78 -4.65
C TYR A 55 19.57 8.58 -5.25
N LYS A 56 19.42 9.08 -6.48
CA LYS A 56 20.44 9.91 -7.15
C LYS A 56 20.71 11.20 -6.37
N ALA A 57 19.67 11.91 -5.97
CA ALA A 57 19.76 13.14 -5.21
C ALA A 57 20.40 12.95 -3.83
N LEU A 58 20.10 11.85 -3.15
CA LEU A 58 20.71 11.48 -1.89
C LEU A 58 22.20 11.11 -2.07
N LYS A 59 22.56 10.40 -3.13
CA LYS A 59 23.94 10.06 -3.46
C LYS A 59 24.80 11.30 -3.72
N GLU A 60 24.24 12.32 -4.37
CA GLU A 60 24.94 13.57 -4.68
C GLU A 60 25.06 14.52 -3.47
N ARG A 61 24.17 14.37 -2.47
CA ARG A 61 24.12 15.29 -1.32
C ARG A 61 24.62 14.73 0.00
N THR A 62 24.83 13.42 0.10
CA THR A 62 25.15 12.77 1.38
C THR A 62 26.32 11.80 1.20
N GLU A 63 27.42 12.01 1.96
CA GLU A 63 28.57 11.09 2.06
C GLU A 63 28.16 9.65 2.46
N ILE A 64 26.98 9.50 3.10
CA ILE A 64 26.41 8.22 3.54
C ILE A 64 26.22 7.23 2.39
N LEU A 65 25.93 7.72 1.17
CA LEU A 65 25.68 6.89 -0.01
C LEU A 65 26.85 6.85 -1.01
N GLU A 66 27.95 7.52 -0.72
CA GLU A 66 29.11 7.57 -1.60
C GLU A 66 29.71 6.18 -1.86
N ASN A 67 29.63 5.29 -0.87
CA ASN A 67 30.11 3.91 -0.94
C ASN A 67 29.07 2.89 -1.49
N VAL A 68 27.86 3.34 -1.85
CA VAL A 68 26.81 2.47 -2.37
C VAL A 68 26.88 2.42 -3.90
N ASP A 69 27.71 1.53 -4.43
CA ASP A 69 27.79 1.29 -5.87
C ASP A 69 26.83 0.18 -6.31
N ILE A 70 25.62 0.58 -6.76
CA ILE A 70 24.64 -0.38 -7.26
C ILE A 70 24.95 -0.71 -8.71
N LYS A 71 25.46 -1.93 -8.96
CA LYS A 71 25.61 -2.46 -10.32
C LYS A 71 24.25 -2.43 -11.04
N LYS A 72 24.22 -2.07 -12.32
CA LYS A 72 22.97 -2.03 -13.14
C LYS A 72 22.15 -3.33 -13.03
N SER A 73 22.83 -4.49 -12.99
CA SER A 73 22.17 -5.79 -12.83
C SER A 73 21.44 -5.92 -11.50
N THR A 74 22.00 -5.40 -10.41
CA THR A 74 21.37 -5.40 -9.09
C THR A 74 20.16 -4.46 -9.04
N ALA A 75 20.25 -3.27 -9.66
CA ALA A 75 19.13 -2.34 -9.77
C ALA A 75 17.95 -2.94 -10.54
N ILE A 76 18.22 -3.66 -11.62
CA ILE A 76 17.17 -4.36 -12.40
C ILE A 76 16.50 -5.45 -11.55
N LYS A 77 17.27 -6.25 -10.80
CA LYS A 77 16.75 -7.28 -9.90
C LYS A 77 15.82 -6.66 -8.83
N TYR A 78 16.24 -5.59 -8.17
CA TYR A 78 15.40 -4.87 -7.21
C TYR A 78 14.13 -4.32 -7.86
N GLY A 79 14.21 -3.80 -9.09
CA GLY A 79 13.06 -3.31 -9.85
C GLY A 79 12.04 -4.41 -10.15
N ILE A 80 12.50 -5.58 -10.61
CA ILE A 80 11.61 -6.72 -10.91
C ILE A 80 10.94 -7.24 -9.63
N VAL A 81 11.72 -7.43 -8.55
CA VAL A 81 11.17 -7.89 -7.25
C VAL A 81 10.17 -6.88 -6.70
N SER A 82 10.46 -5.58 -6.82
CA SER A 82 9.54 -4.50 -6.44
C SER A 82 8.22 -4.57 -7.22
N ALA A 83 8.28 -4.75 -8.54
CA ALA A 83 7.08 -4.86 -9.37
C ALA A 83 6.23 -6.09 -8.99
N ILE A 84 6.87 -7.24 -8.73
CA ILE A 84 6.19 -8.46 -8.28
C ILE A 84 5.53 -8.22 -6.91
N LEU A 85 6.25 -7.66 -5.95
CA LEU A 85 5.72 -7.37 -4.61
C LEU A 85 4.56 -6.37 -4.67
N PHE A 86 4.67 -5.32 -5.50
CA PHE A 86 3.59 -4.36 -5.69
C PHE A 86 2.32 -5.05 -6.22
N THR A 87 2.47 -5.86 -7.25
CA THR A 87 1.35 -6.63 -7.83
C THR A 87 0.73 -7.58 -6.80
N LEU A 88 1.55 -8.27 -6.01
CA LEU A 88 1.07 -9.12 -4.91
C LEU A 88 0.31 -8.32 -3.86
N GLY A 89 0.77 -7.11 -3.52
CA GLY A 89 0.08 -6.21 -2.59
C GLY A 89 -1.29 -5.78 -3.10
N VAL A 90 -1.38 -5.41 -4.38
CA VAL A 90 -2.65 -5.06 -5.03
C VAL A 90 -3.59 -6.26 -5.07
N VAL A 91 -3.10 -7.44 -5.44
CA VAL A 91 -3.90 -8.69 -5.47
C VAL A 91 -4.39 -9.04 -4.06
N TYR A 92 -3.54 -8.96 -3.05
CA TYR A 92 -3.93 -9.18 -1.65
C TYR A 92 -5.02 -8.19 -1.20
N GLY A 93 -4.84 -6.90 -1.49
CA GLY A 93 -5.84 -5.87 -1.20
C GLY A 93 -7.18 -6.16 -1.86
N TYR A 94 -7.15 -6.51 -3.16
CA TYR A 94 -8.36 -6.77 -3.95
C TYR A 94 -9.09 -8.07 -3.55
N MET A 95 -8.36 -9.18 -3.39
CA MET A 95 -8.97 -10.50 -3.18
C MET A 95 -9.29 -10.81 -1.73
N ILE A 96 -8.55 -10.21 -0.78
CA ILE A 96 -8.67 -10.56 0.64
C ILE A 96 -9.19 -9.38 1.45
N MET A 97 -8.52 -8.23 1.40
CA MET A 97 -8.85 -7.12 2.29
C MET A 97 -10.17 -6.44 1.93
N LEU A 98 -10.36 -6.10 0.67
CA LEU A 98 -11.57 -5.38 0.24
C LEU A 98 -12.86 -6.18 0.47
N PRO A 99 -12.97 -7.47 0.13
CA PRO A 99 -14.19 -8.25 0.42
C PRO A 99 -14.51 -8.32 1.91
N ILE A 100 -13.49 -8.53 2.76
CA ILE A 100 -13.67 -8.58 4.21
C ILE A 100 -14.16 -7.22 4.73
N PHE A 101 -13.56 -6.14 4.26
CA PHE A 101 -13.88 -4.78 4.66
C PHE A 101 -15.30 -4.38 4.21
N MET A 102 -15.65 -4.64 2.96
CA MET A 102 -16.98 -4.34 2.40
C MET A 102 -18.08 -5.12 3.08
N LYS A 103 -17.82 -6.40 3.38
CA LYS A 103 -18.74 -7.24 4.16
C LYS A 103 -18.98 -6.66 5.55
N PHE A 104 -17.94 -6.25 6.25
CA PHE A 104 -18.05 -5.64 7.57
C PHE A 104 -18.83 -4.32 7.54
N LEU A 105 -18.56 -3.45 6.58
CA LEU A 105 -19.30 -2.18 6.44
C LEU A 105 -20.78 -2.43 6.16
N TYR A 106 -21.10 -3.39 5.29
CA TYR A 106 -22.47 -3.76 4.99
C TYR A 106 -23.21 -4.30 6.21
N GLU A 107 -22.61 -5.25 6.93
CA GLU A 107 -23.18 -5.85 8.15
C GLU A 107 -23.37 -4.79 9.25
N SER A 108 -22.43 -3.86 9.38
CA SER A 108 -22.53 -2.75 10.33
C SER A 108 -23.70 -1.81 10.02
N ALA A 109 -23.89 -1.45 8.74
CA ALA A 109 -25.02 -0.64 8.31
C ALA A 109 -26.37 -1.37 8.50
N ALA A 110 -26.43 -2.64 8.10
CA ALA A 110 -27.62 -3.47 8.22
C ALA A 110 -28.05 -3.66 9.68
N SER A 111 -27.08 -3.82 10.60
CA SER A 111 -27.35 -3.95 12.05
C SER A 111 -27.98 -2.69 12.65
N GLN A 112 -27.77 -1.54 12.04
CA GLN A 112 -28.35 -0.25 12.43
C GLN A 112 -29.68 0.04 11.72
N GLY A 113 -30.19 -0.89 10.89
CA GLY A 113 -31.42 -0.72 10.12
C GLY A 113 -31.32 0.32 8.99
N VAL A 114 -30.11 0.66 8.56
CA VAL A 114 -29.84 1.62 7.49
C VAL A 114 -29.58 0.88 6.19
N LEU A 115 -30.18 1.33 5.08
CA LEU A 115 -29.87 0.84 3.75
C LEU A 115 -28.48 1.38 3.33
N PRO A 116 -27.53 0.50 3.01
CA PRO A 116 -26.19 0.92 2.59
C PRO A 116 -26.21 1.46 1.16
N LEU A 117 -26.36 2.76 1.00
CA LEU A 117 -26.24 3.48 -0.26
C LEU A 117 -24.84 4.08 -0.33
N TYR A 118 -24.08 3.70 -1.34
CA TYR A 118 -22.71 4.21 -1.55
C TYR A 118 -22.68 5.18 -2.72
N THR A 119 -22.05 6.33 -2.52
CA THR A 119 -21.68 7.22 -3.60
C THR A 119 -20.57 6.56 -4.43
N ILE A 120 -20.77 6.44 -5.74
CA ILE A 120 -19.82 5.70 -6.61
C ILE A 120 -18.40 6.24 -6.51
N SER A 121 -18.25 7.57 -6.40
CA SER A 121 -16.93 8.22 -6.28
C SER A 121 -16.22 7.88 -4.98
N GLU A 122 -16.95 7.80 -3.87
CA GLU A 122 -16.38 7.44 -2.56
C GLU A 122 -16.03 5.95 -2.51
N PHE A 123 -16.95 5.10 -3.01
CA PHE A 123 -16.76 3.66 -3.07
C PHE A 123 -15.51 3.27 -3.87
N ILE A 124 -15.43 3.73 -5.13
CA ILE A 124 -14.27 3.43 -5.99
C ILE A 124 -13.02 4.16 -5.48
N GLY A 125 -13.16 5.40 -5.00
CA GLY A 125 -12.04 6.15 -4.44
C GLY A 125 -11.41 5.43 -3.24
N PHE A 126 -12.22 4.89 -2.35
CA PHE A 126 -11.78 4.07 -1.23
C PHE A 126 -11.05 2.81 -1.69
N ILE A 127 -11.61 2.08 -2.68
CA ILE A 127 -10.99 0.86 -3.23
C ILE A 127 -9.61 1.18 -3.83
N VAL A 128 -9.52 2.20 -4.67
CA VAL A 128 -8.25 2.61 -5.31
C VAL A 128 -7.22 3.04 -4.27
N LEU A 129 -7.64 3.77 -3.23
CA LEU A 129 -6.77 4.16 -2.13
C LEU A 129 -6.24 2.94 -1.37
N MET A 130 -7.12 2.00 -1.00
CA MET A 130 -6.76 0.75 -0.33
C MET A 130 -5.75 -0.07 -1.14
N LEU A 131 -6.01 -0.29 -2.43
CA LEU A 131 -5.10 -1.02 -3.32
C LEU A 131 -3.73 -0.35 -3.41
N THR A 132 -3.70 0.98 -3.49
CA THR A 132 -2.46 1.75 -3.51
C THR A 132 -1.66 1.57 -2.22
N VAL A 133 -2.34 1.67 -1.07
CA VAL A 133 -1.69 1.51 0.23
C VAL A 133 -1.13 0.10 0.39
N PHE A 134 -1.89 -0.95 0.08
CA PHE A 134 -1.37 -2.32 0.15
C PHE A 134 -0.25 -2.56 -0.85
N GLY A 135 -0.34 -2.03 -2.07
CA GLY A 135 0.76 -2.07 -3.02
C GLY A 135 2.05 -1.46 -2.47
N LEU A 136 1.95 -0.31 -1.77
CA LEU A 136 3.10 0.36 -1.12
C LEU A 136 3.61 -0.40 0.11
N VAL A 137 2.71 -0.94 0.94
CA VAL A 137 3.08 -1.72 2.13
C VAL A 137 3.90 -2.96 1.76
N PHE A 138 3.55 -3.61 0.67
CA PHE A 138 4.31 -4.75 0.16
C PHE A 138 5.72 -4.36 -0.37
N GLN A 139 6.03 -3.06 -0.50
CA GLN A 139 7.40 -2.62 -0.79
C GLN A 139 8.30 -2.60 0.45
N MET A 140 7.73 -2.66 1.67
CA MET A 140 8.51 -2.61 2.91
C MET A 140 9.65 -3.63 2.97
N PRO A 141 9.46 -4.92 2.62
CA PRO A 141 10.55 -5.90 2.68
C PRO A 141 11.76 -5.48 1.84
N ILE A 142 11.53 -5.02 0.61
CA ILE A 142 12.63 -4.66 -0.30
C ILE A 142 13.31 -3.36 0.12
N VAL A 143 12.54 -2.37 0.59
CA VAL A 143 13.08 -1.10 1.10
C VAL A 143 13.94 -1.35 2.33
N MET A 144 13.46 -2.13 3.29
CA MET A 144 14.19 -2.45 4.52
C MET A 144 15.43 -3.29 4.24
N LEU A 145 15.34 -4.30 3.35
CA LEU A 145 16.49 -5.09 2.89
C LEU A 145 17.57 -4.21 2.22
N PHE A 146 17.13 -3.24 1.42
CA PHE A 146 18.04 -2.30 0.77
C PHE A 146 18.75 -1.41 1.81
N LEU A 147 18.03 -0.85 2.76
CA LEU A 147 18.59 0.03 3.81
C LEU A 147 19.61 -0.71 4.69
N VAL A 148 19.27 -1.91 5.15
CA VAL A 148 20.18 -2.71 6.00
C VAL A 148 21.31 -3.34 5.18
N GLY A 149 21.01 -3.77 3.96
CA GLY A 149 22.01 -4.38 3.05
C GLY A 149 23.15 -3.43 2.70
N ASN A 150 22.88 -2.14 2.58
CA ASN A 150 23.86 -1.10 2.25
C ASN A 150 24.36 -0.31 3.48
N ASP A 151 24.12 -0.80 4.70
CA ASP A 151 24.55 -0.17 5.97
C ASP A 151 24.01 1.26 6.20
N ILE A 152 22.95 1.66 5.48
CA ILE A 152 22.29 2.95 5.64
C ILE A 152 21.58 3.02 7.01
N VAL A 153 20.95 1.90 7.40
CA VAL A 153 20.28 1.75 8.70
C VAL A 153 20.68 0.42 9.32
N LYS A 154 21.02 0.44 10.61
CA LYS A 154 21.32 -0.78 11.37
C LYS A 154 20.04 -1.58 11.64
N PHE A 155 20.12 -2.90 11.61
CA PHE A 155 19.00 -3.78 11.92
C PHE A 155 18.42 -3.50 13.32
N GLU A 156 19.28 -3.27 14.31
CA GLU A 156 18.87 -2.96 15.69
C GLU A 156 18.08 -1.64 15.77
N THR A 157 18.39 -0.67 14.93
CA THR A 157 17.64 0.58 14.85
C THR A 157 16.20 0.33 14.38
N LEU A 158 16.01 -0.46 13.31
CA LEU A 158 14.66 -0.83 12.84
C LEU A 158 13.88 -1.60 13.90
N LYS A 159 14.54 -2.52 14.60
CA LYS A 159 13.95 -3.29 15.69
C LYS A 159 13.59 -2.40 16.90
N TYR A 160 14.40 -1.41 17.22
CA TYR A 160 14.14 -0.46 18.30
C TYR A 160 12.91 0.41 18.01
N TYR A 161 12.79 0.92 16.75
CA TYR A 161 11.70 1.80 16.34
C TYR A 161 10.42 1.06 15.93
N ARG A 162 10.35 -0.26 15.99
CA ARG A 162 9.19 -1.04 15.51
C ARG A 162 7.85 -0.59 16.13
N ARG A 163 7.83 -0.23 17.42
CA ARG A 163 6.63 0.30 18.09
C ARG A 163 6.13 1.61 17.45
N HIS A 164 7.03 2.46 16.95
CA HIS A 164 6.66 3.69 16.27
C HIS A 164 6.06 3.40 14.88
N PHE A 165 6.58 2.38 14.19
CA PHE A 165 5.96 1.91 12.94
C PHE A 165 4.55 1.39 13.18
N TYR A 166 4.29 0.65 14.26
CA TYR A 166 2.95 0.17 14.58
C TYR A 166 1.99 1.33 14.79
N VAL A 167 2.37 2.33 15.58
CA VAL A 167 1.56 3.55 15.77
C VAL A 167 1.34 4.24 14.42
N GLY A 168 2.38 4.37 13.59
CA GLY A 168 2.27 4.93 12.25
C GLY A 168 1.27 4.19 11.37
N PHE A 169 1.24 2.85 11.42
CA PHE A 169 0.29 2.04 10.65
C PHE A 169 -1.15 2.24 11.13
N PHE A 170 -1.37 2.40 12.44
CA PHE A 170 -2.69 2.77 12.96
C PHE A 170 -3.10 4.18 12.51
N ILE A 171 -2.18 5.14 12.47
CA ILE A 171 -2.47 6.49 11.95
C ILE A 171 -2.84 6.41 10.45
N VAL A 172 -2.10 5.65 9.66
CA VAL A 172 -2.41 5.43 8.23
C VAL A 172 -3.78 4.75 8.09
N GLY A 173 -4.06 3.72 8.90
CA GLY A 173 -5.38 3.08 8.94
C GLY A 173 -6.49 4.09 9.22
N ALA A 174 -6.33 4.92 10.24
CA ALA A 174 -7.31 5.95 10.61
C ALA A 174 -7.55 7.01 9.51
N ALA A 175 -6.53 7.31 8.71
CA ALA A 175 -6.65 8.26 7.61
C ALA A 175 -7.41 7.69 6.39
N ILE A 176 -7.44 6.37 6.24
CA ILE A 176 -8.03 5.67 5.10
C ILE A 176 -9.44 5.18 5.40
N THR A 177 -9.67 4.70 6.62
CA THR A 177 -10.94 4.10 7.03
C THR A 177 -11.83 5.11 7.75
N PRO A 178 -13.16 4.89 7.78
CA PRO A 178 -14.05 5.63 8.68
C PRO A 178 -13.52 5.60 10.13
N PRO A 179 -13.85 6.58 10.97
CA PRO A 179 -13.33 6.68 12.34
C PRO A 179 -13.93 5.59 13.26
N ASP A 180 -13.51 4.35 13.04
CA ASP A 180 -13.88 3.17 13.81
C ASP A 180 -12.64 2.32 14.12
N VAL A 181 -12.48 1.93 15.37
CA VAL A 181 -11.33 1.18 15.87
C VAL A 181 -11.18 -0.17 15.18
N PHE A 182 -12.29 -0.82 14.85
CA PHE A 182 -12.26 -2.14 14.23
C PHE A 182 -11.74 -2.08 12.78
N THR A 183 -12.30 -1.18 11.97
CA THR A 183 -11.85 -0.99 10.58
C THR A 183 -10.42 -0.51 10.50
N GLN A 184 -10.01 0.37 11.41
CA GLN A 184 -8.63 0.82 11.54
C GLN A 184 -7.68 -0.35 11.85
N ALA A 185 -8.05 -1.22 12.80
CA ALA A 185 -7.25 -2.41 13.12
C ALA A 185 -7.17 -3.39 11.95
N MET A 186 -8.25 -3.59 11.20
CA MET A 186 -8.27 -4.44 9.99
C MET A 186 -7.22 -4.03 8.96
N VAL A 187 -6.95 -2.73 8.81
CA VAL A 187 -5.92 -2.22 7.90
C VAL A 187 -4.54 -2.28 8.54
N ALA A 188 -4.42 -1.86 9.80
CA ALA A 188 -3.13 -1.77 10.48
C ALA A 188 -2.48 -3.14 10.77
N LEU A 189 -3.27 -4.17 11.13
CA LEU A 189 -2.73 -5.49 11.46
C LEU A 189 -1.97 -6.17 10.32
N PRO A 190 -2.49 -6.23 9.07
CA PRO A 190 -1.71 -6.71 7.94
C PRO A 190 -0.42 -5.91 7.70
N MET A 191 -0.47 -4.58 7.84
CA MET A 191 0.72 -3.74 7.69
C MET A 191 1.79 -4.09 8.73
N ILE A 192 1.39 -4.30 9.98
CA ILE A 192 2.28 -4.76 11.06
C ILE A 192 2.85 -6.13 10.73
N ALA A 193 2.01 -7.07 10.26
CA ALA A 193 2.45 -8.41 9.89
C ALA A 193 3.52 -8.36 8.78
N PHE A 194 3.31 -7.56 7.72
CA PHE A 194 4.30 -7.39 6.65
C PHE A 194 5.58 -6.73 7.13
N PHE A 195 5.50 -5.79 8.05
CA PHE A 195 6.68 -5.19 8.68
C PHE A 195 7.50 -6.23 9.46
N GLU A 196 6.85 -7.06 10.29
CA GLU A 196 7.52 -8.13 11.04
C GLU A 196 8.11 -9.21 10.12
N ILE A 197 7.38 -9.60 9.07
CA ILE A 197 7.90 -10.52 8.03
C ILE A 197 9.15 -9.92 7.39
N SER A 198 9.18 -8.61 7.13
CA SER A 198 10.34 -7.92 6.58
C SER A 198 11.54 -7.98 7.53
N LEU A 199 11.33 -7.74 8.83
CA LEU A 199 12.38 -7.88 9.85
C LEU A 199 12.92 -9.31 9.93
N LEU A 200 12.02 -10.32 9.86
CA LEU A 200 12.43 -11.73 9.83
C LEU A 200 13.25 -12.06 8.58
N ALA A 201 12.83 -11.59 7.41
CA ALA A 201 13.55 -11.79 6.15
C ALA A 201 14.97 -11.18 6.22
N ILE A 202 15.11 -9.96 6.75
CA ILE A 202 16.41 -9.31 6.94
C ILE A 202 17.30 -10.15 7.88
N ARG A 203 16.73 -10.60 9.01
CA ARG A 203 17.47 -11.41 9.99
C ARG A 203 18.02 -12.70 9.37
N ILE A 204 17.25 -13.34 8.48
CA ILE A 204 17.66 -14.58 7.81
C ILE A 204 18.74 -14.28 6.76
N ILE A 205 18.49 -13.31 5.87
CA ILE A 205 19.36 -13.01 4.72
C ILE A 205 20.69 -12.39 5.19
N HIS A 206 20.66 -11.46 6.16
CA HIS A 206 21.83 -10.73 6.64
C HIS A 206 22.37 -11.25 7.98
N ARG A 207 22.08 -12.50 8.37
CA ARG A 207 22.45 -13.08 9.67
C ARG A 207 23.96 -12.95 9.99
N LYS A 208 24.85 -13.13 8.98
CA LYS A 208 26.29 -12.99 9.16
C LYS A 208 26.72 -11.53 9.37
N LYS A 209 26.02 -10.59 8.75
CA LYS A 209 26.31 -9.16 8.82
C LYS A 209 25.82 -8.57 10.15
N ILE A 210 24.63 -8.97 10.60
CA ILE A 210 24.03 -8.54 11.86
C ILE A 210 24.85 -8.96 13.07
N LYS A 211 25.53 -10.13 13.02
CA LYS A 211 26.43 -10.59 14.11
C LYS A 211 27.73 -9.76 14.24
N LYS A 212 28.06 -8.94 13.25
CA LYS A 212 29.27 -8.10 13.25
C LYS A 212 28.98 -6.64 13.59
N GLN A 213 27.70 -6.25 13.66
CA GLN A 213 27.22 -4.92 14.12
C GLN A 213 26.89 -4.93 15.61
#